data_ff3b2293bd608580e5f46f70d64f5c5b
#
_entry.id   ff3b2293bd608580e5f46f70d64f5c5b
#
_cell.length_a   1.000
_cell.length_b   1.000
_cell.length_c   1.000
_cell.angle_alpha   90.00
_cell.angle_beta   90.00
_cell.angle_gamma   90.00
#
_symmetry.space_group_name_H-M   'P 1'
#
loop_
_entity.id
_entity.type
_entity.pdbx_description
1 polymer ?
#
loop_
_entity_poly.entity_id
_entity_poly.type
_entity_poly.pdbx_seq_one_letter_code
_entity_poly.pdbx_strand_id
1 'polypeptide(L)'
;MATKTSTQLFNEVRDTMAGVILSALTNAGYELIQVTDAKWSIPYVDAEGNEGWAQVAISQRKGSRDGDLYDGYTEGEQYREKKEEQARKAEERARKTAERKAEQERKKAEKAAAKAAKEKQNEEEEGE
;
A
#
# COMPACT_ATOMS: atom_id res chain seq x y z
N MET A 1 9.87 49.02 -0.19
CA MET A 1 9.59 47.77 0.47
C MET A 1 10.15 46.64 -0.38
N ALA A 2 10.92 45.77 0.20
CA ALA A 2 11.42 44.57 -0.52
C ALA A 2 10.28 43.58 -0.74
N THR A 3 10.03 43.22 -1.99
CA THR A 3 9.06 42.21 -2.34
C THR A 3 9.62 40.82 -2.02
N LYS A 4 8.86 40.00 -1.33
CA LYS A 4 9.26 38.61 -1.04
C LYS A 4 9.36 37.80 -2.31
N THR A 5 10.38 36.96 -2.41
CA THR A 5 10.54 36.04 -3.52
C THR A 5 9.52 34.91 -3.41
N SER A 6 9.29 34.23 -4.53
CA SER A 6 8.45 33.03 -4.59
C SER A 6 8.88 31.97 -3.58
N THR A 7 10.19 31.76 -3.43
CA THR A 7 10.78 30.85 -2.46
C THR A 7 10.48 31.25 -1.01
N GLN A 8 10.59 32.54 -0.69
CA GLN A 8 10.28 33.04 0.65
C GLN A 8 8.81 32.85 0.99
N LEU A 9 7.92 33.14 0.05
CA LEU A 9 6.48 32.95 0.24
C LEU A 9 6.13 31.47 0.44
N PHE A 10 6.74 30.57 -0.34
CA PHE A 10 6.56 29.15 -0.14
C PHE A 10 7.07 28.68 1.22
N ASN A 11 8.23 29.19 1.66
CA ASN A 11 8.78 28.83 2.98
C ASN A 11 7.81 29.19 4.12
N GLU A 12 7.11 30.30 4.02
CA GLU A 12 6.07 30.68 4.99
C GLU A 12 4.90 29.69 4.99
N VAL A 13 4.42 29.30 3.81
CA VAL A 13 3.37 28.30 3.67
C VAL A 13 3.82 26.95 4.21
N ARG A 14 5.04 26.52 3.86
CA ARG A 14 5.64 25.28 4.36
C ARG A 14 5.67 25.26 5.89
N ASP A 15 6.16 26.35 6.49
CA ASP A 15 6.28 26.43 7.95
C ASP A 15 4.92 26.37 8.64
N THR A 16 3.90 26.98 8.04
CA THR A 16 2.52 26.89 8.53
C THR A 16 1.98 25.47 8.45
N MET A 17 2.16 24.82 7.31
CA MET A 17 1.74 23.43 7.11
C MET A 17 2.48 22.49 8.06
N ALA A 18 3.79 22.68 8.19
CA ALA A 18 4.63 21.92 9.10
C ALA A 18 4.13 22.03 10.53
N GLY A 19 3.80 23.23 10.99
CA GLY A 19 3.26 23.45 12.33
C GLY A 19 2.00 22.63 12.60
N VAL A 20 1.09 22.57 11.64
CA VAL A 20 -0.15 21.78 11.76
C VAL A 20 0.15 20.28 11.78
N ILE A 21 0.97 19.80 10.84
CA ILE A 21 1.34 18.37 10.73
C ILE A 21 2.10 17.93 11.98
N LEU A 22 3.09 18.69 12.41
CA LEU A 22 3.89 18.38 13.58
C LEU A 22 3.06 18.31 14.86
N SER A 23 2.11 19.26 15.02
CA SER A 23 1.19 19.26 16.16
C SER A 23 0.31 18.02 16.16
N ALA A 24 -0.25 17.65 15.01
CA ALA A 24 -1.10 16.48 14.88
C ALA A 24 -0.35 15.18 15.18
N LEU A 25 0.87 15.03 14.67
CA LEU A 25 1.71 13.84 14.89
C LEU A 25 2.19 13.77 16.33
N THR A 26 2.60 14.88 16.92
CA THR A 26 3.01 14.95 18.33
C THR A 26 1.85 14.58 19.25
N ASN A 27 0.66 15.10 18.98
CA ASN A 27 -0.55 14.78 19.76
C ASN A 27 -0.94 13.31 19.63
N ALA A 28 -0.59 12.67 18.52
CA ALA A 28 -0.79 11.22 18.32
C ALA A 28 0.29 10.37 18.99
N GLY A 29 1.30 10.97 19.60
CA GLY A 29 2.35 10.27 20.34
C GLY A 29 3.61 9.98 19.55
N TYR A 30 3.75 10.53 18.35
CA TYR A 30 4.95 10.34 17.54
C TYR A 30 6.04 11.34 17.92
N GLU A 31 7.29 10.89 17.92
CA GLU A 31 8.46 11.74 18.05
C GLU A 31 8.84 12.24 16.66
N LEU A 32 9.16 13.54 16.54
CA LEU A 32 9.58 14.15 15.28
C LEU A 32 10.94 14.80 15.44
N ILE A 33 11.86 14.43 14.54
CA ILE A 33 13.23 14.95 14.53
C ILE A 33 13.44 15.70 13.22
N GLN A 34 13.60 17.01 13.30
CA GLN A 34 13.86 17.82 12.11
C GLN A 34 15.28 17.55 11.60
N VAL A 35 15.38 17.12 10.35
CA VAL A 35 16.67 16.81 9.71
C VAL A 35 17.06 17.82 8.63
N THR A 36 16.08 18.53 8.06
CA THR A 36 16.26 19.69 7.18
C THR A 36 15.10 20.67 7.40
N ASP A 37 15.15 21.84 6.77
CA ASP A 37 14.05 22.81 6.86
C ASP A 37 12.71 22.26 6.37
N ALA A 38 12.74 21.25 5.51
CA ALA A 38 11.56 20.69 4.86
C ALA A 38 11.34 19.20 5.15
N LYS A 39 12.16 18.58 6.01
CA LYS A 39 12.07 17.14 6.28
C LYS A 39 12.17 16.83 7.76
N TRP A 40 11.34 15.89 8.19
CA TRP A 40 11.29 15.39 9.57
C TRP A 40 11.33 13.88 9.56
N SER A 41 12.15 13.31 10.46
CA SER A 41 12.25 11.86 10.64
C SER A 41 11.44 11.43 11.84
N ILE A 42 10.77 10.28 11.72
CA ILE A 42 9.91 9.72 12.75
C ILE A 42 10.39 8.31 13.05
N PRO A 43 10.88 8.04 14.29
CA PRO A 43 11.22 6.66 14.67
C PRO A 43 9.91 5.88 14.87
N TYR A 44 9.87 4.66 14.40
CA TYR A 44 8.70 3.80 14.58
C TYR A 44 9.11 2.37 14.97
N VAL A 45 8.18 1.68 15.61
CA VAL A 45 8.28 0.24 15.85
C VAL A 45 7.04 -0.39 15.24
N ASP A 46 7.22 -1.40 14.40
CA ASP A 46 6.08 -2.07 13.76
C ASP A 46 5.44 -3.12 14.70
N ALA A 47 4.39 -3.78 14.20
CA ALA A 47 3.64 -4.78 14.98
C ALA A 47 4.48 -6.00 15.37
N GLU A 48 5.57 -6.26 14.66
CA GLU A 48 6.50 -7.37 14.92
C GLU A 48 7.68 -6.99 15.81
N GLY A 49 7.75 -5.72 16.23
CA GLY A 49 8.83 -5.20 17.06
C GLY A 49 10.05 -4.70 16.31
N ASN A 50 9.97 -4.62 14.98
CA ASN A 50 11.05 -4.09 14.15
C ASN A 50 11.09 -2.57 14.23
N GLU A 51 12.28 -2.03 14.46
CA GLU A 51 12.52 -0.59 14.53
C GLU A 51 12.85 -0.03 13.15
N GLY A 52 12.36 1.14 12.84
CA GLY A 52 12.61 1.79 11.57
C GLY A 52 12.41 3.30 11.61
N TRP A 53 12.61 3.95 10.48
CA TRP A 53 12.46 5.39 10.31
C TRP A 53 11.46 5.68 9.20
N ALA A 54 10.48 6.52 9.51
CA ALA A 54 9.61 7.16 8.52
C ALA A 54 10.07 8.59 8.29
N GLN A 55 9.68 9.19 7.18
CA GLN A 55 10.03 10.58 6.87
C GLN A 55 8.84 11.34 6.33
N VAL A 56 8.67 12.55 6.83
CA VAL A 56 7.71 13.54 6.29
C VAL A 56 8.51 14.64 5.60
N ALA A 57 8.15 14.95 4.36
CA ALA A 57 8.81 16.00 3.58
C ALA A 57 7.75 16.91 2.96
N ILE A 58 8.01 18.22 2.98
CA ILE A 58 7.17 19.24 2.36
C ILE A 58 7.98 19.92 1.28
N SER A 59 7.57 19.78 0.03
CA SER A 59 8.28 20.37 -1.10
C SER A 59 7.32 21.08 -2.04
N GLN A 60 7.81 22.13 -2.68
CA GLN A 60 7.09 22.83 -3.72
C GLN A 60 7.27 22.12 -5.06
N ARG A 61 6.18 21.91 -5.77
CA ARG A 61 6.26 21.44 -7.16
C ARG A 61 6.39 22.65 -8.08
N LYS A 62 7.14 22.49 -9.16
CA LYS A 62 7.31 23.54 -10.17
C LYS A 62 6.02 23.82 -10.92
N GLY A 63 5.74 25.07 -11.19
CA GLY A 63 4.58 25.53 -11.92
C GLY A 63 3.50 26.13 -11.01
N SER A 64 2.55 26.84 -11.59
CA SER A 64 1.39 27.36 -10.89
C SER A 64 0.26 26.32 -10.91
N ARG A 65 -0.75 26.49 -10.06
CA ARG A 65 -1.93 25.61 -10.06
C ARG A 65 -2.67 25.57 -11.41
N ASP A 66 -2.57 26.65 -12.18
CA ASP A 66 -3.20 26.77 -13.50
C ASP A 66 -2.23 26.44 -14.64
N GLY A 67 -1.00 26.01 -14.31
CA GLY A 67 0.04 25.68 -15.29
C GLY A 67 0.00 24.24 -15.75
N ASP A 68 0.70 23.97 -16.83
CA ASP A 68 0.74 22.64 -17.48
C ASP A 68 1.72 21.65 -16.84
N LEU A 69 2.55 22.10 -15.87
CA LEU A 69 3.66 21.28 -15.36
C LEU A 69 3.23 20.26 -14.29
N TYR A 70 2.37 20.63 -13.39
CA TYR A 70 1.91 19.75 -12.32
C TYR A 70 0.51 20.14 -11.88
N ASP A 71 -0.37 19.16 -11.86
CA ASP A 71 -1.72 19.31 -11.33
C ASP A 71 -1.99 18.20 -10.31
N GLY A 72 -2.05 18.60 -9.03
CA GLY A 72 -2.30 17.67 -7.93
C GLY A 72 -3.65 16.95 -8.01
N TYR A 73 -4.66 17.58 -8.58
CA TYR A 73 -5.98 16.97 -8.76
C TYR A 73 -5.92 15.82 -9.75
N THR A 74 -5.26 16.04 -10.91
CA THR A 74 -5.07 15.01 -11.94
C THR A 74 -4.20 13.87 -11.42
N GLU A 75 -3.11 14.18 -10.73
CA GLU A 75 -2.23 13.18 -10.13
C GLU A 75 -2.96 12.34 -9.08
N GLY A 76 -3.79 12.98 -8.27
CA GLY A 76 -4.62 12.30 -7.27
C GLY A 76 -5.67 11.37 -7.88
N GLU A 77 -6.30 11.79 -8.97
CA GLU A 77 -7.23 10.94 -9.74
C GLU A 77 -6.53 9.73 -10.32
N GLN A 78 -5.40 9.93 -10.96
CA GLN A 78 -4.59 8.85 -11.54
C GLN A 78 -4.13 7.87 -10.45
N TYR A 79 -3.76 8.36 -9.29
CA TYR A 79 -3.38 7.52 -8.15
C TYR A 79 -4.56 6.66 -7.69
N ARG A 80 -5.75 7.25 -7.56
CA ARG A 80 -6.96 6.51 -7.15
C ARG A 80 -7.34 5.45 -8.15
N GLU A 81 -7.31 5.78 -9.45
CA GLU A 81 -7.58 4.84 -10.54
C GLU A 81 -6.60 3.67 -10.53
N LYS A 82 -5.31 3.96 -10.34
CA LYS A 82 -4.28 2.93 -10.20
C LYS A 82 -4.53 2.00 -9.02
N LYS A 83 -4.92 2.57 -7.87
CA LYS A 83 -5.22 1.80 -6.67
C LYS A 83 -6.43 0.89 -6.86
N GLU A 84 -7.49 1.40 -7.47
CA GLU A 84 -8.69 0.64 -7.79
C GLU A 84 -8.38 -0.50 -8.76
N GLU A 85 -7.58 -0.22 -9.80
CA GLU A 85 -7.16 -1.23 -10.76
C GLU A 85 -6.29 -2.30 -10.11
N GLN A 86 -5.34 -1.93 -9.26
CA GLN A 86 -4.51 -2.87 -8.52
C GLN A 86 -5.34 -3.74 -7.57
N ALA A 87 -6.30 -3.16 -6.88
CA ALA A 87 -7.22 -3.89 -6.01
C ALA A 87 -8.05 -4.90 -6.79
N ARG A 88 -8.59 -4.48 -7.94
CA ARG A 88 -9.36 -5.36 -8.84
C ARG A 88 -8.52 -6.51 -9.37
N LYS A 89 -7.28 -6.23 -9.80
CA LYS A 89 -6.34 -7.27 -10.27
C LYS A 89 -5.97 -8.23 -9.15
N ALA A 90 -5.77 -7.73 -7.94
CA ALA A 90 -5.47 -8.55 -6.77
C ALA A 90 -6.64 -9.49 -6.42
N GLU A 91 -7.88 -8.98 -6.46
CA GLU A 91 -9.07 -9.79 -6.26
C GLU A 91 -9.22 -10.87 -7.33
N GLU A 92 -8.98 -10.52 -8.59
CA GLU A 92 -9.04 -11.47 -9.71
C GLU A 92 -8.00 -12.57 -9.56
N ARG A 93 -6.76 -12.22 -9.17
CA ARG A 93 -5.70 -13.20 -8.90
C ARG A 93 -6.05 -14.11 -7.73
N ALA A 94 -6.58 -13.54 -6.66
CA ALA A 94 -7.01 -14.31 -5.49
C ALA A 94 -8.13 -15.27 -5.84
N ARG A 95 -9.11 -14.84 -6.65
CA ARG A 95 -10.20 -15.67 -7.14
C ARG A 95 -9.68 -16.82 -8.00
N LYS A 96 -8.79 -16.53 -8.97
CA LYS A 96 -8.18 -17.55 -9.83
C LYS A 96 -7.36 -18.56 -9.02
N THR A 97 -6.62 -18.10 -8.02
CA THR A 97 -5.85 -18.96 -7.13
C THR A 97 -6.76 -19.86 -6.32
N ALA A 98 -7.85 -19.33 -5.77
CA ALA A 98 -8.85 -20.09 -5.02
C ALA A 98 -9.54 -21.15 -5.89
N GLU A 99 -9.93 -20.78 -7.11
CA GLU A 99 -10.51 -21.71 -8.09
C GLU A 99 -9.54 -22.83 -8.46
N ARG A 100 -8.28 -22.49 -8.66
CA ARG A 100 -7.23 -23.48 -8.98
C ARG A 100 -6.99 -24.46 -7.82
N LYS A 101 -6.94 -23.96 -6.60
CA LYS A 101 -6.82 -24.80 -5.40
C LYS A 101 -8.02 -25.71 -5.22
N ALA A 102 -9.24 -25.18 -5.40
CA ALA A 102 -10.47 -25.96 -5.30
C ALA A 102 -10.51 -27.07 -6.36
N GLU A 103 -10.08 -26.77 -7.59
CA GLU A 103 -9.99 -27.75 -8.66
C GLU A 103 -8.96 -28.85 -8.37
N GLN A 104 -7.79 -28.45 -7.85
CA GLN A 104 -6.75 -29.42 -7.45
C GLN A 104 -7.23 -30.34 -6.32
N GLU A 105 -7.90 -29.80 -5.33
CA GLU A 105 -8.49 -30.59 -4.23
C GLU A 105 -9.57 -31.53 -4.73
N ARG A 106 -10.42 -31.06 -5.63
CA ARG A 106 -11.45 -31.91 -6.27
C ARG A 106 -10.82 -33.06 -7.05
N LYS A 107 -9.79 -32.78 -7.86
CA LYS A 107 -9.05 -33.81 -8.61
C LYS A 107 -8.37 -34.82 -7.70
N LYS A 108 -7.80 -34.37 -6.58
CA LYS A 108 -7.19 -35.24 -5.56
C LYS A 108 -8.26 -36.13 -4.92
N ALA A 109 -9.41 -35.57 -4.58
CA ALA A 109 -10.52 -36.31 -4.00
C ALA A 109 -11.07 -37.36 -4.96
N GLU A 110 -11.22 -37.00 -6.24
CA GLU A 110 -11.67 -37.92 -7.30
C GLU A 110 -10.66 -39.07 -7.50
N LYS A 111 -9.36 -38.77 -7.51
CA LYS A 111 -8.30 -39.78 -7.60
C LYS A 111 -8.28 -40.71 -6.39
N ALA A 112 -8.43 -40.17 -5.20
CA ALA A 112 -8.48 -40.95 -3.97
C ALA A 112 -9.70 -41.86 -3.94
N ALA A 113 -10.88 -41.35 -4.36
CA ALA A 113 -12.11 -42.12 -4.45
C ALA A 113 -12.01 -43.22 -5.50
N ALA A 114 -11.44 -42.92 -6.67
CA ALA A 114 -11.22 -43.91 -7.73
C ALA A 114 -10.26 -45.01 -7.29
N LYS A 115 -9.18 -44.64 -6.57
CA LYS A 115 -8.21 -45.58 -6.04
C LYS A 115 -8.83 -46.50 -4.96
N ALA A 116 -9.61 -45.91 -4.05
CA ALA A 116 -10.32 -46.66 -3.01
C ALA A 116 -11.35 -47.64 -3.60
N ALA A 117 -12.10 -47.21 -4.62
CA ALA A 117 -13.04 -48.08 -5.32
C ALA A 117 -12.33 -49.24 -6.03
N LYS A 118 -11.18 -48.97 -6.64
CA LYS A 118 -10.37 -49.99 -7.33
C LYS A 118 -9.76 -51.02 -6.36
N GLU A 119 -9.28 -50.58 -5.21
CA GLU A 119 -8.77 -51.46 -4.14
C GLU A 119 -9.88 -52.32 -3.55
N LYS A 120 -11.05 -51.78 -3.36
CA LYS A 120 -12.24 -52.48 -2.86
C LYS A 120 -12.70 -53.54 -3.84
N GLN A 121 -12.66 -53.25 -5.13
CA GLN A 121 -13.01 -54.20 -6.19
C GLN A 121 -12.00 -55.36 -6.29
N ASN A 122 -10.69 -55.06 -6.14
CA ASN A 122 -9.66 -56.09 -6.12
C ASN A 122 -9.76 -56.98 -4.89
N GLU A 123 -10.12 -56.47 -3.72
CA GLU A 123 -10.34 -57.25 -2.50
C GLU A 123 -11.53 -58.20 -2.66
N GLU A 124 -12.62 -57.75 -3.30
CA GLU A 124 -13.81 -58.60 -3.59
C GLU A 124 -13.49 -59.69 -4.59
N GLU A 125 -12.64 -59.42 -5.60
CA GLU A 125 -12.20 -60.44 -6.57
C GLU A 125 -11.23 -61.47 -5.96
N GLU A 126 -10.39 -61.07 -5.01
CA GLU A 126 -9.45 -61.95 -4.29
C GLU A 126 -10.13 -62.78 -3.18
N GLY A 127 -11.31 -62.37 -2.74
CA GLY A 127 -12.10 -62.99 -1.68
C GLY A 127 -12.91 -64.22 -2.12
N GLU A 128 -12.87 -64.56 -3.38
CA GLU A 128 -13.51 -65.78 -3.90
C GLU A 128 -12.48 -66.92 -3.89
#